data_f904758bfe22e08e484548b0826d0600
#
_entry.id   f904758bfe22e08e484548b0826d0600
#
_cell.length_a   1.000
_cell.length_b   1.000
_cell.length_c   1.000
_cell.angle_alpha   90.00
_cell.angle_beta   90.00
_cell.angle_gamma   90.00
#
_symmetry.space_group_name_H-M   'P 1'
#
loop_
_entity.id
_entity.type
_entity.pdbx_description
1 polymer ?
#
loop_
_entity_poly.entity_id
_entity_poly.type
_entity_poly.pdbx_seq_one_letter_code
_entity_poly.pdbx_strand_id
1 'polypeptide(L)'
;CKDPDQYSHDFNLKSSVIRDTLEIFDLTKRICSEYPNDLKFVTSCDEAIAAYHEGKIAMPLAIEGLHQIEGSLSVLRQYYELGIRYATLNHNCDNPFSTAASSITAGLPDLGLMPLGVECIKEMNRLGIMVDLSHTSYKTMHDVLNVTQAPIIFSHSCAWSLTHHERNVRDDVLLRVKENGGVVQVCFFGNFLALDPSKPTEATIDDLVDHIFYIASLIGWEHVGFGGDYDGMEETPKGLEDVSKY
;
A
#
# COMPACT_ATOMS: atom_id res chain seq x y z
N CYS A 1 18.00 2.91 -7.94
CA CYS A 1 16.88 3.83 -7.93
C CYS A 1 16.97 4.69 -6.66
N LYS A 2 16.87 6.00 -6.81
CA LYS A 2 16.82 6.90 -5.64
C LYS A 2 15.37 7.35 -5.53
N ASP A 3 14.70 6.92 -4.47
CA ASP A 3 13.44 7.51 -4.08
C ASP A 3 13.71 8.96 -3.68
N PRO A 4 13.12 9.96 -4.33
CA PRO A 4 13.35 11.37 -4.01
C PRO A 4 13.07 11.68 -2.54
N ASP A 5 12.09 11.00 -1.95
CA ASP A 5 11.69 11.21 -0.56
C ASP A 5 12.70 10.66 0.44
N GLN A 6 13.55 9.72 0.02
CA GLN A 6 14.61 9.13 0.86
C GLN A 6 15.92 9.92 0.84
N TYR A 7 16.16 10.75 -0.20
CA TYR A 7 17.50 11.28 -0.50
C TYR A 7 17.58 12.80 -0.61
N SER A 8 16.56 13.51 -0.19
CA SER A 8 16.62 14.98 -0.05
C SER A 8 17.50 15.43 1.12
N HIS A 9 18.26 14.52 1.74
CA HIS A 9 19.03 14.79 2.94
C HIS A 9 20.43 15.26 2.62
N ASP A 10 20.88 16.27 3.40
CA ASP A 10 22.28 16.66 3.51
C ASP A 10 23.11 15.43 3.92
N PHE A 11 24.05 15.01 3.07
CA PHE A 11 24.93 13.86 3.32
C PHE A 11 25.80 14.00 4.59
N ASN A 12 25.87 15.19 5.16
CA ASN A 12 26.51 15.45 6.46
C ASN A 12 25.62 15.06 7.67
N LEU A 13 24.32 14.91 7.46
CA LEU A 13 23.45 14.30 8.45
C LEU A 13 23.41 12.80 8.17
N LYS A 14 23.93 11.98 9.06
CA LYS A 14 23.71 10.52 9.02
C LYS A 14 22.21 10.26 9.20
N SER A 15 21.47 10.35 8.10
CA SER A 15 20.07 10.01 8.05
C SER A 15 19.96 8.49 8.06
N SER A 16 19.15 7.95 8.95
CA SER A 16 18.72 6.57 8.96
C SER A 16 17.24 6.55 8.64
N VAL A 17 16.84 5.83 7.64
CA VAL A 17 15.43 5.64 7.29
C VAL A 17 14.65 5.06 8.47
N ILE A 18 15.30 4.18 9.27
CA ILE A 18 14.71 3.63 10.50
C ILE A 18 14.39 4.75 11.50
N ARG A 19 15.32 5.70 11.72
CA ARG A 19 15.07 6.82 12.63
C ARG A 19 13.88 7.66 12.14
N ASP A 20 13.89 8.01 10.87
CA ASP A 20 12.87 8.86 10.26
C ASP A 20 11.48 8.18 10.35
N THR A 21 11.43 6.86 10.12
CA THR A 21 10.20 6.06 10.32
C THR A 21 9.74 6.08 11.79
N LEU A 22 10.66 5.94 12.76
CA LEU A 22 10.32 6.00 14.18
C LEU A 22 9.79 7.38 14.60
N GLU A 23 10.32 8.47 14.02
CA GLU A 23 9.80 9.82 14.25
C GLU A 23 8.36 9.97 13.77
N ILE A 24 8.00 9.38 12.62
CA ILE A 24 6.63 9.38 12.10
C ILE A 24 5.70 8.57 13.03
N PHE A 25 6.16 7.42 13.53
CA PHE A 25 5.36 6.61 14.48
C PHE A 25 5.08 7.37 15.79
N ASP A 26 6.10 8.05 16.32
CA ASP A 26 5.95 8.88 17.51
C ASP A 26 4.97 10.03 17.24
N LEU A 27 5.14 10.73 16.12
CA LEU A 27 4.26 11.83 15.72
C LEU A 27 2.80 11.37 15.62
N THR A 28 2.53 10.25 14.94
CA THR A 28 1.18 9.71 14.79
C THR A 28 0.54 9.40 16.14
N LYS A 29 1.28 8.75 17.04
CA LYS A 29 0.78 8.44 18.40
C LYS A 29 0.51 9.70 19.22
N ARG A 30 1.37 10.71 19.10
CA ARG A 30 1.16 12.01 19.79
C ARG A 30 -0.06 12.74 19.27
N ILE A 31 -0.27 12.77 17.93
CA ILE A 31 -1.47 13.35 17.32
C ILE A 31 -2.73 12.66 17.85
N CYS A 32 -2.78 11.33 17.88
CA CYS A 32 -3.91 10.60 18.44
C CYS A 32 -4.14 10.94 19.93
N SER A 33 -3.08 11.17 20.70
CA SER A 33 -3.16 11.54 22.12
C SER A 33 -3.61 12.98 22.32
N GLU A 34 -3.29 13.88 21.40
CA GLU A 34 -3.67 15.30 21.44
C GLU A 34 -5.13 15.53 21.03
N TYR A 35 -5.64 14.68 20.12
CA TYR A 35 -7.02 14.72 19.61
C TYR A 35 -7.83 13.48 19.98
N PRO A 36 -7.96 13.10 21.27
CA PRO A 36 -8.54 11.82 21.69
C PRO A 36 -10.07 11.73 21.45
N ASN A 37 -10.72 12.85 21.19
CA ASN A 37 -12.15 12.88 20.87
C ASN A 37 -12.41 12.51 19.39
N ASP A 38 -11.45 12.74 18.51
CA ASP A 38 -11.59 12.58 17.06
C ASP A 38 -10.80 11.39 16.53
N LEU A 39 -9.63 11.10 17.13
CA LEU A 39 -8.69 10.10 16.65
C LEU A 39 -8.47 8.99 17.68
N LYS A 40 -8.26 7.78 17.20
CA LYS A 40 -7.88 6.63 18.03
C LYS A 40 -6.79 5.81 17.35
N PHE A 41 -5.63 5.73 17.99
CA PHE A 41 -4.59 4.80 17.55
C PHE A 41 -5.08 3.36 17.75
N VAL A 42 -4.99 2.53 16.71
CA VAL A 42 -5.52 1.16 16.71
C VAL A 42 -4.49 0.16 16.19
N THR A 43 -4.52 -1.04 16.76
CA THR A 43 -3.62 -2.14 16.41
C THR A 43 -4.34 -3.44 16.05
N SER A 44 -5.68 -3.41 16.03
CA SER A 44 -6.52 -4.55 15.66
C SER A 44 -7.80 -4.10 14.96
N CYS A 45 -8.45 -5.02 14.25
CA CYS A 45 -9.76 -4.77 13.63
C CYS A 45 -10.83 -4.44 14.69
N ASP A 46 -10.83 -5.14 15.83
CA ASP A 46 -11.80 -4.89 16.91
C ASP A 46 -11.64 -3.46 17.47
N GLU A 47 -10.40 -2.98 17.63
CA GLU A 47 -10.14 -1.60 18.05
C GLU A 47 -10.58 -0.59 17.01
N ALA A 48 -10.41 -0.87 15.70
CA ALA A 48 -10.84 -0.01 14.61
C ALA A 48 -12.38 0.07 14.56
N ILE A 49 -13.07 -1.06 14.68
CA ILE A 49 -14.55 -1.13 14.75
C ILE A 49 -15.06 -0.37 15.99
N ALA A 50 -14.42 -0.55 17.14
CA ALA A 50 -14.78 0.18 18.35
C ALA A 50 -14.58 1.69 18.17
N ALA A 51 -13.49 2.14 17.55
CA ALA A 51 -13.26 3.56 17.23
C ALA A 51 -14.37 4.12 16.35
N TYR A 52 -14.79 3.38 15.32
CA TYR A 52 -15.89 3.77 14.44
C TYR A 52 -17.20 3.93 15.23
N HIS A 53 -17.55 2.99 16.10
CA HIS A 53 -18.76 3.10 16.94
C HIS A 53 -18.68 4.23 17.98
N GLU A 54 -17.47 4.64 18.36
CA GLU A 54 -17.23 5.82 19.20
C GLU A 54 -17.31 7.13 18.39
N GLY A 55 -17.51 7.09 17.07
CA GLY A 55 -17.51 8.25 16.17
C GLY A 55 -16.11 8.82 15.93
N LYS A 56 -15.06 8.01 16.10
CA LYS A 56 -13.66 8.41 15.92
C LYS A 56 -13.06 7.82 14.66
N ILE A 57 -12.04 8.47 14.13
CA ILE A 57 -11.20 7.97 13.05
C ILE A 57 -10.18 7.01 13.63
N ALA A 58 -10.18 5.77 13.15
CA ALA A 58 -9.17 4.78 13.49
C ALA A 58 -7.86 5.08 12.74
N MET A 59 -6.74 5.11 13.47
CA MET A 59 -5.41 5.42 12.97
C MET A 59 -4.49 4.19 13.12
N PRO A 60 -4.46 3.25 12.17
CA PRO A 60 -3.47 2.19 12.15
C PRO A 60 -2.13 2.70 11.64
N LEU A 61 -1.02 2.05 12.02
CA LEU A 61 0.30 2.29 11.45
C LEU A 61 0.64 1.27 10.36
N ALA A 62 1.30 1.77 9.32
CA ALA A 62 1.90 0.98 8.25
C ALA A 62 3.27 1.52 7.87
N ILE A 63 4.01 0.75 7.05
CA ILE A 63 5.17 1.23 6.31
C ILE A 63 4.94 1.01 4.82
N GLU A 64 5.29 2.01 4.02
CA GLU A 64 5.21 1.94 2.58
C GLU A 64 6.61 1.72 1.97
N GLY A 65 6.96 0.45 1.88
CA GLY A 65 8.22 -0.03 1.37
C GLY A 65 9.16 -0.61 2.45
N LEU A 66 9.60 -1.86 2.23
CA LEU A 66 10.52 -2.55 3.14
C LEU A 66 11.94 -1.97 3.17
N HIS A 67 12.24 -0.95 2.33
CA HIS A 67 13.47 -0.16 2.51
C HIS A 67 13.51 0.47 3.91
N GLN A 68 12.34 0.74 4.52
CA GLN A 68 12.22 1.33 5.86
C GLN A 68 12.70 0.41 6.99
N ILE A 69 12.97 -0.87 6.71
CA ILE A 69 13.60 -1.79 7.68
C ILE A 69 15.08 -2.07 7.35
N GLU A 70 15.65 -1.42 6.34
CA GLU A 70 17.08 -1.51 5.95
C GLU A 70 17.59 -2.97 5.85
N GLY A 71 16.75 -3.90 5.35
CA GLY A 71 17.09 -5.32 5.20
C GLY A 71 17.03 -6.14 6.50
N SER A 72 16.53 -5.60 7.61
CA SER A 72 16.53 -6.23 8.92
C SER A 72 15.16 -6.73 9.36
N LEU A 73 14.95 -8.05 9.42
CA LEU A 73 13.74 -8.64 9.99
C LEU A 73 13.60 -8.36 11.50
N SER A 74 14.69 -8.04 12.19
CA SER A 74 14.63 -7.61 13.60
C SER A 74 13.94 -6.27 13.73
N VAL A 75 14.19 -5.33 12.81
CA VAL A 75 13.50 -4.04 12.76
C VAL A 75 12.01 -4.24 12.47
N LEU A 76 11.65 -5.13 11.52
CA LEU A 76 10.25 -5.47 11.25
C LEU A 76 9.51 -5.93 12.51
N ARG A 77 10.14 -6.82 13.32
CA ARG A 77 9.58 -7.27 14.60
C ARG A 77 9.37 -6.12 15.59
N GLN A 78 10.35 -5.21 15.68
CA GLN A 78 10.21 -4.03 16.55
C GLN A 78 9.11 -3.09 16.06
N TYR A 79 8.96 -2.90 14.77
CA TYR A 79 7.87 -2.11 14.19
C TYR A 79 6.49 -2.71 14.48
N TYR A 80 6.37 -4.05 14.47
CA TYR A 80 5.15 -4.73 14.90
C TYR A 80 4.79 -4.42 16.35
N GLU A 81 5.77 -4.50 17.27
CA GLU A 81 5.58 -4.14 18.69
C GLU A 81 5.18 -2.66 18.85
N LEU A 82 5.68 -1.79 17.99
CA LEU A 82 5.30 -0.37 17.96
C LEU A 82 3.92 -0.11 17.35
N GLY A 83 3.30 -1.11 16.73
CA GLY A 83 1.92 -1.05 16.26
C GLY A 83 1.70 -1.11 14.75
N ILE A 84 2.72 -1.40 13.94
CA ILE A 84 2.54 -1.64 12.51
C ILE A 84 1.66 -2.89 12.31
N ARG A 85 0.71 -2.80 11.37
CA ARG A 85 -0.21 -3.89 11.03
C ARG A 85 -0.23 -4.26 9.56
N TYR A 86 0.29 -3.40 8.66
CA TYR A 86 0.61 -3.81 7.29
C TYR A 86 1.91 -3.16 6.80
N ALA A 87 2.51 -3.76 5.78
CA ALA A 87 3.72 -3.26 5.15
C ALA A 87 3.67 -3.52 3.65
N THR A 88 3.83 -2.46 2.88
CA THR A 88 4.02 -2.54 1.44
C THR A 88 5.45 -3.01 1.15
N LEU A 89 5.62 -3.96 0.23
CA LEU A 89 6.96 -4.52 -0.02
C LEU A 89 7.90 -3.53 -0.70
N ASN A 90 7.36 -2.74 -1.63
CA ASN A 90 8.09 -1.69 -2.35
C ASN A 90 7.39 -0.35 -2.18
N HIS A 91 8.11 0.73 -2.38
CA HIS A 91 7.57 2.00 -2.87
C HIS A 91 8.05 2.20 -4.31
N ASN A 92 8.65 3.30 -4.65
CA ASN A 92 9.05 3.59 -6.05
C ASN A 92 10.43 3.02 -6.45
N CYS A 93 10.99 2.08 -5.71
CA CYS A 93 12.29 1.46 -6.00
C CYS A 93 12.33 -0.01 -5.64
N ASP A 94 13.18 -0.75 -6.34
CA ASP A 94 13.62 -2.07 -5.91
C ASP A 94 14.33 -1.98 -4.56
N ASN A 95 14.20 -3.05 -3.79
CA ASN A 95 14.91 -3.22 -2.53
C ASN A 95 15.38 -4.67 -2.38
N PRO A 96 16.10 -5.04 -1.31
CA PRO A 96 16.59 -6.41 -1.14
C PRO A 96 15.53 -7.51 -1.05
N PHE A 97 14.25 -7.13 -0.97
CA PHE A 97 13.13 -8.06 -0.82
C PHE A 97 12.40 -8.34 -2.12
N SER A 98 12.22 -7.32 -3.00
CA SER A 98 11.39 -7.47 -4.21
C SER A 98 11.62 -6.36 -5.24
N THR A 99 11.12 -6.62 -6.46
CA THR A 99 11.09 -5.67 -7.58
C THR A 99 9.85 -4.79 -7.53
N ALA A 100 10.02 -3.49 -7.75
CA ALA A 100 8.95 -2.49 -7.81
C ALA A 100 8.33 -2.36 -9.22
N ALA A 101 7.07 -1.95 -9.30
CA ALA A 101 6.40 -1.62 -10.56
C ALA A 101 7.08 -0.47 -11.31
N SER A 102 7.58 0.53 -10.59
CA SER A 102 8.33 1.66 -11.17
C SER A 102 9.61 1.24 -11.87
N SER A 103 10.29 0.19 -11.40
CA SER A 103 11.47 -0.37 -12.06
C SER A 103 11.10 -0.96 -13.42
N ILE A 104 9.93 -1.60 -13.54
CA ILE A 104 9.43 -2.13 -14.80
C ILE A 104 9.10 -0.99 -15.77
N THR A 105 8.42 0.05 -15.29
CA THR A 105 8.16 1.26 -16.08
C THR A 105 9.46 1.92 -16.58
N ALA A 106 10.54 1.84 -15.79
CA ALA A 106 11.87 2.32 -16.18
C ALA A 106 12.63 1.37 -17.12
N GLY A 107 12.03 0.23 -17.53
CA GLY A 107 12.64 -0.75 -18.44
C GLY A 107 13.66 -1.68 -17.77
N LEU A 108 13.67 -1.77 -16.45
CA LEU A 108 14.53 -2.70 -15.71
C LEU A 108 13.93 -4.11 -15.69
N PRO A 109 14.74 -5.16 -15.51
CA PRO A 109 14.24 -6.54 -15.47
C PRO A 109 13.39 -6.81 -14.23
N ASP A 110 12.29 -7.53 -14.41
CA ASP A 110 11.45 -8.01 -13.29
C ASP A 110 12.08 -9.26 -12.65
N LEU A 111 12.74 -9.08 -11.52
CA LEU A 111 13.33 -10.17 -10.76
C LEU A 111 12.34 -10.84 -9.80
N GLY A 112 11.22 -10.18 -9.48
CA GLY A 112 10.18 -10.68 -8.58
C GLY A 112 10.58 -10.63 -7.11
N LEU A 113 10.14 -11.64 -6.35
CA LEU A 113 10.42 -11.77 -4.91
C LEU A 113 11.81 -12.41 -4.69
N MET A 114 12.67 -11.70 -3.97
CA MET A 114 14.03 -12.18 -3.64
C MET A 114 14.01 -13.20 -2.48
N PRO A 115 15.10 -13.98 -2.28
CA PRO A 115 15.17 -14.92 -1.16
C PRO A 115 14.90 -14.29 0.21
N LEU A 116 15.42 -13.08 0.47
CA LEU A 116 15.14 -12.34 1.70
C LEU A 116 13.66 -11.92 1.79
N GLY A 117 13.03 -11.63 0.64
CA GLY A 117 11.60 -11.37 0.55
C GLY A 117 10.76 -12.57 0.97
N VAL A 118 11.14 -13.78 0.55
CA VAL A 118 10.45 -15.02 0.97
C VAL A 118 10.48 -15.17 2.49
N GLU A 119 11.62 -14.95 3.13
CA GLU A 119 11.74 -15.02 4.60
C GLU A 119 10.95 -13.89 5.28
N CYS A 120 10.91 -12.70 4.67
CA CYS A 120 10.12 -11.57 5.16
C CYS A 120 8.61 -11.88 5.13
N ILE A 121 8.08 -12.42 4.02
CA ILE A 121 6.66 -12.80 3.92
C ILE A 121 6.28 -13.83 5.00
N LYS A 122 7.11 -14.84 5.22
CA LYS A 122 6.88 -15.83 6.29
C LYS A 122 6.85 -15.17 7.67
N GLU A 123 7.75 -14.23 7.93
CA GLU A 123 7.80 -13.52 9.21
C GLU A 123 6.60 -12.58 9.37
N MET A 124 6.18 -11.87 8.31
CA MET A 124 4.97 -11.05 8.32
C MET A 124 3.73 -11.91 8.65
N ASN A 125 3.57 -13.06 7.99
CA ASN A 125 2.48 -13.99 8.27
C ASN A 125 2.53 -14.49 9.73
N ARG A 126 3.72 -14.83 10.26
CA ARG A 126 3.88 -15.28 11.65
C ARG A 126 3.49 -14.20 12.67
N LEU A 127 3.81 -12.94 12.39
CA LEU A 127 3.51 -11.80 13.26
C LEU A 127 2.06 -11.34 13.15
N GLY A 128 1.40 -11.58 12.00
CA GLY A 128 0.10 -11.00 11.69
C GLY A 128 0.21 -9.59 11.07
N ILE A 129 1.32 -9.32 10.38
CA ILE A 129 1.45 -8.12 9.53
C ILE A 129 0.87 -8.47 8.16
N MET A 130 -0.11 -7.72 7.67
CA MET A 130 -0.66 -7.88 6.34
C MET A 130 0.39 -7.51 5.30
N VAL A 131 0.52 -8.35 4.27
CA VAL A 131 1.37 -8.08 3.11
C VAL A 131 0.62 -7.20 2.13
N ASP A 132 1.17 -6.03 1.83
CA ASP A 132 0.62 -5.12 0.83
C ASP A 132 1.42 -5.22 -0.47
N LEU A 133 0.71 -5.46 -1.57
CA LEU A 133 1.27 -5.64 -2.91
C LEU A 133 1.16 -4.41 -3.80
N SER A 134 0.60 -3.30 -3.31
CA SER A 134 0.71 -2.03 -4.03
C SER A 134 2.17 -1.70 -4.31
N HIS A 135 2.48 -1.03 -5.40
CA HIS A 135 3.84 -0.72 -5.87
C HIS A 135 4.72 -1.89 -6.33
N THR A 136 4.31 -3.15 -6.14
CA THR A 136 5.13 -4.30 -6.54
C THR A 136 5.02 -4.60 -8.04
N SER A 137 6.06 -5.21 -8.61
CA SER A 137 6.03 -5.70 -9.98
C SER A 137 5.06 -6.87 -10.14
N TYR A 138 4.61 -7.10 -11.38
CA TYR A 138 3.71 -8.21 -11.71
C TYR A 138 4.27 -9.57 -11.27
N LYS A 139 5.57 -9.83 -11.50
CA LYS A 139 6.20 -11.06 -11.03
C LYS A 139 6.25 -11.14 -9.51
N THR A 140 6.53 -10.02 -8.82
CA THR A 140 6.49 -9.98 -7.34
C THR A 140 5.11 -10.36 -6.81
N MET A 141 4.01 -9.85 -7.42
CA MET A 141 2.64 -10.21 -7.02
C MET A 141 2.42 -11.73 -7.07
N HIS A 142 2.81 -12.37 -8.17
CA HIS A 142 2.70 -13.82 -8.32
C HIS A 142 3.55 -14.61 -7.34
N ASP A 143 4.81 -14.20 -7.17
CA ASP A 143 5.74 -14.87 -6.28
C ASP A 143 5.25 -14.80 -4.82
N VAL A 144 4.73 -13.66 -4.38
CA VAL A 144 4.16 -13.49 -3.04
C VAL A 144 2.92 -14.36 -2.85
N LEU A 145 2.01 -14.39 -3.81
CA LEU A 145 0.81 -15.24 -3.76
C LEU A 145 1.11 -16.75 -3.78
N ASN A 146 2.33 -17.14 -4.16
CA ASN A 146 2.82 -18.52 -4.02
C ASN A 146 3.36 -18.83 -2.62
N VAL A 147 3.75 -17.82 -1.85
CA VAL A 147 4.47 -17.97 -0.57
C VAL A 147 3.57 -17.66 0.62
N THR A 148 2.71 -16.64 0.50
CA THR A 148 1.89 -16.17 1.62
C THR A 148 0.89 -17.23 2.08
N GLN A 149 0.67 -17.30 3.39
CA GLN A 149 -0.31 -18.16 4.04
C GLN A 149 -1.47 -17.37 4.66
N ALA A 150 -1.49 -16.06 4.45
CA ALA A 150 -2.51 -15.15 4.96
C ALA A 150 -3.05 -14.28 3.81
N PRO A 151 -4.27 -13.74 3.93
CA PRO A 151 -4.80 -12.77 3.00
C PRO A 151 -3.88 -11.56 2.83
N ILE A 152 -3.73 -11.12 1.56
CA ILE A 152 -2.96 -9.93 1.21
C ILE A 152 -3.87 -8.73 0.99
N ILE A 153 -3.28 -7.55 0.91
CA ILE A 153 -3.98 -6.35 0.45
C ILE A 153 -3.25 -5.73 -0.75
N PHE A 154 -4.00 -5.00 -1.53
CA PHE A 154 -3.51 -3.89 -2.33
C PHE A 154 -4.08 -2.63 -1.69
N SER A 155 -3.27 -1.86 -0.99
CA SER A 155 -3.72 -0.69 -0.25
C SER A 155 -4.20 0.44 -1.17
N HIS A 156 -3.67 0.53 -2.40
CA HIS A 156 -4.04 1.51 -3.41
C HIS A 156 -3.59 1.08 -4.81
N SER A 157 -4.48 0.42 -5.54
CA SER A 157 -4.24 -0.04 -6.92
C SER A 157 -5.56 -0.15 -7.68
N CYS A 158 -5.52 0.03 -9.01
CA CYS A 158 -6.69 -0.05 -9.88
C CYS A 158 -6.65 -1.32 -10.76
N ALA A 159 -7.62 -1.50 -11.66
CA ALA A 159 -7.66 -2.63 -12.61
C ALA A 159 -6.80 -2.31 -13.85
N TRP A 160 -5.83 -3.18 -14.15
CA TRP A 160 -4.98 -3.05 -15.33
C TRP A 160 -5.77 -3.13 -16.64
N SER A 161 -6.82 -3.95 -16.68
CA SER A 161 -7.64 -4.13 -17.88
C SER A 161 -8.46 -2.91 -18.29
N LEU A 162 -8.66 -1.95 -17.39
CA LEU A 162 -9.27 -0.65 -17.68
C LEU A 162 -8.22 0.40 -18.00
N THR A 163 -7.14 0.45 -17.21
CA THR A 163 -6.05 1.41 -17.40
C THR A 163 -4.72 0.68 -17.33
N HIS A 164 -4.06 0.54 -18.48
CA HIS A 164 -2.80 -0.17 -18.63
C HIS A 164 -1.65 0.59 -17.96
N HIS A 165 -1.43 0.33 -16.68
CA HIS A 165 -0.34 0.90 -15.91
C HIS A 165 0.28 -0.18 -15.00
N GLU A 166 1.62 -0.23 -14.84
CA GLU A 166 2.30 -1.27 -14.05
C GLU A 166 1.94 -1.24 -12.55
N ARG A 167 1.37 -0.14 -12.05
CA ARG A 167 0.82 -0.04 -10.69
C ARG A 167 -0.55 -0.72 -10.53
N ASN A 168 -1.22 -1.06 -11.62
CA ASN A 168 -2.54 -1.66 -11.64
C ASN A 168 -2.48 -3.19 -11.65
N VAL A 169 -3.53 -3.82 -11.14
CA VAL A 169 -3.60 -5.25 -10.91
C VAL A 169 -4.21 -5.94 -12.14
N ARG A 170 -3.52 -6.94 -12.68
CA ARG A 170 -3.99 -7.74 -13.82
C ARG A 170 -5.04 -8.77 -13.39
N ASP A 171 -5.91 -9.17 -14.31
CA ASP A 171 -7.06 -10.05 -14.03
C ASP A 171 -6.67 -11.40 -13.41
N ASP A 172 -5.58 -12.00 -13.89
CA ASP A 172 -5.06 -13.26 -13.36
C ASP A 172 -4.57 -13.13 -11.91
N VAL A 173 -4.00 -11.96 -11.54
CA VAL A 173 -3.66 -11.65 -10.15
C VAL A 173 -4.92 -11.39 -9.34
N LEU A 174 -5.91 -10.65 -9.86
CA LEU A 174 -7.19 -10.41 -9.19
C LEU A 174 -7.88 -11.73 -8.82
N LEU A 175 -7.92 -12.70 -9.74
CA LEU A 175 -8.48 -14.03 -9.46
C LEU A 175 -7.75 -14.75 -8.33
N ARG A 176 -6.43 -14.62 -8.25
CA ARG A 176 -5.63 -15.17 -7.15
C ARG A 176 -5.86 -14.43 -5.83
N VAL A 177 -6.12 -13.12 -5.86
CA VAL A 177 -6.53 -12.35 -4.68
C VAL A 177 -7.83 -12.91 -4.10
N LYS A 178 -8.82 -13.20 -4.95
CA LYS A 178 -10.06 -13.87 -4.55
C LYS A 178 -9.79 -15.20 -3.85
N GLU A 179 -8.97 -16.07 -4.44
CA GLU A 179 -8.61 -17.37 -3.87
C GLU A 179 -7.86 -17.23 -2.53
N ASN A 180 -7.05 -16.19 -2.39
CA ASN A 180 -6.29 -15.88 -1.18
C ASN A 180 -7.16 -15.27 -0.07
N GLY A 181 -8.35 -14.75 -0.39
CA GLY A 181 -9.21 -14.00 0.54
C GLY A 181 -8.75 -12.56 0.78
N GLY A 182 -7.91 -12.02 -0.08
CA GLY A 182 -7.37 -10.67 -0.01
C GLY A 182 -8.34 -9.58 -0.48
N VAL A 183 -7.90 -8.32 -0.41
CA VAL A 183 -8.68 -7.14 -0.78
C VAL A 183 -7.87 -6.22 -1.68
N VAL A 184 -8.53 -5.63 -2.70
CA VAL A 184 -7.98 -4.55 -3.52
C VAL A 184 -8.69 -3.26 -3.16
N GLN A 185 -7.95 -2.29 -2.65
CA GLN A 185 -8.44 -0.95 -2.38
C GLN A 185 -8.12 -0.06 -3.58
N VAL A 186 -9.18 0.46 -4.23
CA VAL A 186 -9.04 1.20 -5.49
C VAL A 186 -8.43 2.57 -5.21
N CYS A 187 -7.34 2.88 -5.92
CA CYS A 187 -6.60 4.14 -5.83
C CYS A 187 -7.33 5.25 -6.56
N PHE A 188 -7.22 6.50 -6.06
CA PHE A 188 -7.85 7.67 -6.70
C PHE A 188 -6.88 8.43 -7.62
N PHE A 189 -5.63 8.02 -7.77
CA PHE A 189 -4.67 8.72 -8.60
C PHE A 189 -5.01 8.62 -10.09
N GLY A 190 -5.16 9.77 -10.76
CA GLY A 190 -5.63 9.87 -12.14
C GLY A 190 -4.82 9.05 -13.14
N ASN A 191 -3.50 8.91 -12.96
CA ASN A 191 -2.64 8.10 -13.85
C ASN A 191 -2.98 6.60 -13.82
N PHE A 192 -3.59 6.11 -12.72
CA PHE A 192 -3.98 4.71 -12.57
C PHE A 192 -5.47 4.50 -12.88
N LEU A 193 -6.24 5.58 -12.82
CA LEU A 193 -7.70 5.57 -12.85
C LEU A 193 -8.28 5.93 -14.22
N ALA A 194 -7.69 6.95 -14.92
CA ALA A 194 -8.26 7.46 -16.15
C ALA A 194 -8.41 6.38 -17.22
N LEU A 195 -9.62 6.19 -17.74
CA LEU A 195 -9.90 5.25 -18.84
C LEU A 195 -9.23 5.69 -20.14
N ASP A 196 -8.95 6.98 -20.31
CA ASP A 196 -8.05 7.51 -21.35
C ASP A 196 -6.67 7.81 -20.73
N PRO A 197 -5.67 6.92 -20.84
CA PRO A 197 -4.36 7.11 -20.23
C PRO A 197 -3.58 8.33 -20.75
N SER A 198 -4.02 8.92 -21.89
CA SER A 198 -3.42 10.15 -22.44
C SER A 198 -3.88 11.40 -21.70
N LYS A 199 -4.90 11.28 -20.84
CA LYS A 199 -5.58 12.39 -20.16
C LYS A 199 -5.79 12.13 -18.66
N PRO A 200 -4.74 11.82 -17.91
CA PRO A 200 -4.88 11.45 -16.50
C PRO A 200 -5.49 12.56 -15.63
N THR A 201 -5.30 13.83 -16.01
CA THR A 201 -5.86 14.99 -15.32
C THR A 201 -7.36 15.19 -15.59
N GLU A 202 -7.94 14.48 -16.56
CA GLU A 202 -9.38 14.48 -16.83
C GLU A 202 -10.13 13.35 -16.06
N ALA A 203 -9.43 12.55 -15.25
CA ALA A 203 -10.04 11.49 -14.44
C ALA A 203 -11.14 12.03 -13.53
N THR A 204 -12.18 11.22 -13.35
CA THR A 204 -13.38 11.57 -12.59
C THR A 204 -13.76 10.48 -11.60
N ILE A 205 -14.72 10.78 -10.71
CA ILE A 205 -15.35 9.78 -9.84
C ILE A 205 -16.02 8.65 -10.65
N ASP A 206 -16.47 8.89 -11.88
CA ASP A 206 -17.08 7.86 -12.71
C ASP A 206 -16.04 6.80 -13.13
N ASP A 207 -14.81 7.22 -13.43
CA ASP A 207 -13.71 6.28 -13.71
C ASP A 207 -13.42 5.42 -12.47
N LEU A 208 -13.45 5.99 -11.25
CA LEU A 208 -13.32 5.22 -10.01
C LEU A 208 -14.42 4.17 -9.89
N VAL A 209 -15.66 4.56 -10.15
CA VAL A 209 -16.82 3.66 -10.09
C VAL A 209 -16.66 2.51 -11.09
N ASP A 210 -16.19 2.78 -12.30
CA ASP A 210 -15.93 1.75 -13.32
C ASP A 210 -14.88 0.74 -12.85
N HIS A 211 -13.78 1.19 -12.24
CA HIS A 211 -12.76 0.31 -11.66
C HIS A 211 -13.31 -0.56 -10.53
N ILE A 212 -14.10 0.01 -9.62
CA ILE A 212 -14.74 -0.71 -8.51
C ILE A 212 -15.68 -1.80 -9.05
N PHE A 213 -16.57 -1.44 -9.98
CA PHE A 213 -17.49 -2.40 -10.58
C PHE A 213 -16.77 -3.49 -11.38
N TYR A 214 -15.71 -3.12 -12.10
CA TYR A 214 -14.91 -4.10 -12.84
C TYR A 214 -14.30 -5.15 -11.89
N ILE A 215 -13.58 -4.69 -10.86
CA ILE A 215 -12.95 -5.59 -9.88
C ILE A 215 -14.02 -6.42 -9.16
N ALA A 216 -15.10 -5.79 -8.67
CA ALA A 216 -16.16 -6.48 -7.96
C ALA A 216 -16.89 -7.51 -8.85
N SER A 217 -17.08 -7.23 -10.13
CA SER A 217 -17.68 -8.19 -11.07
C SER A 217 -16.81 -9.42 -11.31
N LEU A 218 -15.49 -9.25 -11.23
CA LEU A 218 -14.51 -10.32 -11.47
C LEU A 218 -14.27 -11.16 -10.21
N ILE A 219 -14.13 -10.54 -9.05
CA ILE A 219 -13.68 -11.25 -7.83
C ILE A 219 -14.66 -11.21 -6.66
N GLY A 220 -15.68 -10.36 -6.69
CA GLY A 220 -16.69 -10.21 -5.61
C GLY A 220 -16.54 -8.90 -4.84
N TRP A 221 -17.65 -8.40 -4.31
CA TRP A 221 -17.69 -7.13 -3.55
C TRP A 221 -16.91 -7.20 -2.23
N GLU A 222 -16.81 -8.38 -1.64
CA GLU A 222 -16.08 -8.66 -0.41
C GLU A 222 -14.56 -8.48 -0.54
N HIS A 223 -14.07 -8.35 -1.78
CA HIS A 223 -12.66 -8.19 -2.11
C HIS A 223 -12.30 -6.77 -2.60
N VAL A 224 -13.21 -5.80 -2.48
CA VAL A 224 -13.00 -4.44 -2.96
C VAL A 224 -13.15 -3.42 -1.83
N GLY A 225 -12.27 -2.41 -1.82
CA GLY A 225 -12.30 -1.29 -0.90
C GLY A 225 -11.82 0.00 -1.55
N PHE A 226 -11.67 1.05 -0.76
CA PHE A 226 -11.17 2.36 -1.17
C PHE A 226 -9.78 2.60 -0.59
N GLY A 227 -8.83 3.02 -1.43
CA GLY A 227 -7.47 3.37 -1.05
C GLY A 227 -7.08 4.70 -1.70
N GLY A 228 -7.67 5.79 -1.20
CA GLY A 228 -7.64 7.11 -1.85
C GLY A 228 -6.26 7.67 -2.15
N ASP A 229 -5.30 7.44 -1.26
CA ASP A 229 -3.90 7.89 -1.40
C ASP A 229 -3.76 9.41 -1.57
N TYR A 230 -4.56 10.19 -0.83
CA TYR A 230 -4.63 11.65 -0.99
C TYR A 230 -3.30 12.37 -0.75
N ASP A 231 -2.45 11.88 0.15
CA ASP A 231 -1.14 12.47 0.42
C ASP A 231 -0.07 12.06 -0.63
N GLY A 232 -0.35 11.01 -1.40
CA GLY A 232 0.56 10.44 -2.41
C GLY A 232 0.37 10.99 -3.82
N MET A 233 -0.60 11.88 -4.07
CA MET A 233 -0.91 12.41 -5.39
C MET A 233 -0.87 13.94 -5.43
N GLU A 234 -0.41 14.48 -6.57
CA GLU A 234 -0.35 15.95 -6.78
C GLU A 234 -1.71 16.54 -7.18
N GLU A 235 -2.54 15.76 -7.89
CA GLU A 235 -3.86 16.17 -8.38
C GLU A 235 -4.87 15.07 -8.11
N THR A 236 -6.08 15.47 -7.69
CA THR A 236 -7.20 14.57 -7.42
C THR A 236 -8.17 14.52 -8.62
N PRO A 237 -8.84 13.39 -8.86
CA PRO A 237 -9.88 13.29 -9.87
C PRO A 237 -11.05 14.23 -9.56
N LYS A 238 -11.74 14.67 -10.59
CA LYS A 238 -12.95 15.48 -10.45
C LYS A 238 -14.04 14.68 -9.70
N GLY A 239 -14.56 15.28 -8.64
CA GLY A 239 -15.54 14.66 -7.74
C GLY A 239 -14.92 13.92 -6.55
N LEU A 240 -13.57 13.90 -6.46
CA LEU A 240 -12.79 13.28 -5.39
C LEU A 240 -11.74 14.27 -4.84
N GLU A 241 -12.11 15.55 -4.72
CA GLU A 241 -11.16 16.62 -4.41
C GLU A 241 -10.56 16.52 -3.00
N ASP A 242 -11.26 15.88 -2.08
CA ASP A 242 -10.81 15.69 -0.70
C ASP A 242 -11.56 14.54 0.00
N VAL A 243 -11.15 14.21 1.23
CA VAL A 243 -11.69 13.09 2.02
C VAL A 243 -13.20 13.20 2.34
N SER A 244 -13.83 14.35 2.16
CA SER A 244 -15.27 14.51 2.35
C SER A 244 -16.11 13.87 1.23
N LYS A 245 -15.45 13.33 0.21
CA LYS A 245 -16.07 12.68 -0.96
C LYS A 245 -16.22 11.16 -0.82
N TYR A 246 -15.73 10.58 0.28
CA TYR A 246 -15.94 9.17 0.60
C TYR A 246 -17.40 8.82 0.82
#